data_3be360cdec12503ba75a0ebcbc8adf97
#
_entry.id   3be360cdec12503ba75a0ebcbc8adf97
#
_cell.length_a   1.000
_cell.length_b   1.000
_cell.length_c   1.000
_cell.angle_alpha   90.00
_cell.angle_beta   90.00
_cell.angle_gamma   90.00
#
_symmetry.space_group_name_H-M   'P 1'
#
loop_
_entity.id
_entity.type
_entity.pdbx_description
1 polymer ?
#
loop_
_entity_poly.entity_id
_entity_poly.type
_entity_poly.pdbx_seq_one_letter_code
_entity_poly.pdbx_strand_id
1 'polypeptide(L)'
;MSVATSIFLSGYLTLRTVSGICYAYDPIEDFDAAKFKGVWYELQRDVDIFFETGECVTAEYGDYDGDEANYVSIVNTQYFIEEAREDQIEGYAIANTIFGGKIDVYLSGSPVGADYRVIATDYDSYAIIYSCTQIGPVKFPEIAWVLTRDPIEEGSADFDNMMATVDPIFADKMPDYEKDSRMRTT
;
A
#
# COMPACT_ATOMS: atom_id res chain seq x y z
N MET A 1 -6.93 1.01 -28.18
CA MET A 1 -5.93 -0.07 -28.20
C MET A 1 -4.69 0.47 -27.49
N SER A 2 -4.51 0.04 -26.24
CA SER A 2 -3.38 0.47 -25.42
C SER A 2 -2.24 -0.53 -25.65
N VAL A 3 -1.10 -0.05 -26.15
CA VAL A 3 0.09 -0.88 -26.38
C VAL A 3 0.90 -0.86 -25.08
N ALA A 4 0.93 -1.97 -24.36
CA ALA A 4 1.83 -2.15 -23.25
C ALA A 4 3.23 -2.48 -23.80
N THR A 5 4.19 -1.61 -23.56
CA THR A 5 5.60 -1.86 -23.92
C THR A 5 6.30 -2.48 -22.72
N SER A 6 6.65 -3.76 -22.84
CA SER A 6 7.45 -4.48 -21.83
C SER A 6 8.93 -4.29 -22.15
N ILE A 7 9.68 -3.72 -21.22
CA ILE A 7 11.14 -3.61 -21.31
C ILE A 7 11.74 -4.74 -20.46
N PHE A 8 12.36 -5.72 -21.13
CA PHE A 8 13.08 -6.80 -20.47
C PHE A 8 14.51 -6.34 -20.13
N LEU A 9 14.83 -6.21 -18.85
CA LEU A 9 16.20 -6.25 -18.36
C LEU A 9 16.34 -7.48 -17.46
N SER A 10 17.31 -8.32 -17.78
CA SER A 10 17.62 -9.56 -17.08
C SER A 10 17.83 -9.32 -15.58
N GLY A 11 16.95 -9.88 -14.76
CA GLY A 11 17.11 -9.89 -13.29
C GLY A 11 16.41 -8.76 -12.52
N TYR A 12 15.62 -7.89 -13.18
CA TYR A 12 14.90 -6.78 -12.53
C TYR A 12 13.39 -6.92 -12.62
N LEU A 13 12.73 -6.46 -11.57
CA LEU A 13 11.28 -6.34 -11.47
C LEU A 13 10.71 -5.69 -12.74
N THR A 14 9.77 -6.36 -13.42
CA THR A 14 9.12 -5.81 -14.61
C THR A 14 8.13 -4.74 -14.15
N LEU A 15 8.53 -3.49 -14.18
CA LEU A 15 7.66 -2.36 -13.87
C LEU A 15 6.57 -2.25 -14.96
N ARG A 16 5.33 -2.48 -14.58
CA ARG A 16 4.19 -2.20 -15.47
C ARG A 16 3.90 -0.71 -15.41
N THR A 17 3.90 -0.06 -16.56
CA THR A 17 3.54 1.35 -16.70
C THR A 17 2.33 1.49 -17.59
N VAL A 18 1.45 2.43 -17.29
CA VAL A 18 0.27 2.74 -18.07
C VAL A 18 0.26 4.22 -18.45
N SER A 19 -0.39 4.56 -19.56
CA SER A 19 -0.60 5.96 -19.92
C SER A 19 -1.73 6.53 -19.08
N GLY A 20 -1.56 7.73 -18.56
CA GLY A 20 -2.58 8.42 -17.78
C GLY A 20 -1.99 9.31 -16.70
N ILE A 21 -2.86 9.84 -15.87
CA ILE A 21 -2.53 10.69 -14.73
C ILE A 21 -3.02 9.98 -13.48
N CYS A 22 -2.21 10.00 -12.41
CA CYS A 22 -2.63 9.51 -11.11
C CYS A 22 -3.79 10.37 -10.58
N TYR A 23 -4.78 9.76 -9.96
CA TYR A 23 -5.76 10.51 -9.19
C TYR A 23 -5.09 11.19 -8.00
N ALA A 24 -5.50 12.43 -7.74
CA ALA A 24 -4.94 13.23 -6.64
C ALA A 24 -5.84 13.11 -5.40
N TYR A 25 -5.91 11.90 -4.83
CA TYR A 25 -6.60 11.71 -3.55
C TYR A 25 -5.77 12.34 -2.43
N ASP A 26 -6.45 13.11 -1.58
CA ASP A 26 -5.79 13.80 -0.49
C ASP A 26 -5.51 12.85 0.68
N PRO A 27 -4.26 12.79 1.16
CA PRO A 27 -3.94 12.06 2.38
C PRO A 27 -4.49 12.79 3.61
N ILE A 28 -4.56 12.10 4.75
CA ILE A 28 -4.91 12.76 6.03
C ILE A 28 -3.90 13.87 6.34
N GLU A 29 -4.38 15.00 6.86
CA GLU A 29 -3.55 16.19 7.12
C GLU A 29 -2.64 15.99 8.33
N ASP A 30 -3.18 15.52 9.45
CA ASP A 30 -2.47 15.38 10.74
C ASP A 30 -1.97 13.93 10.94
N PHE A 31 -1.07 13.47 10.07
CA PHE A 31 -0.52 12.13 10.18
C PHE A 31 0.52 12.01 11.31
N ASP A 32 0.28 11.06 12.21
CA ASP A 32 1.19 10.72 13.31
C ASP A 32 1.94 9.41 12.99
N ALA A 33 3.15 9.55 12.47
CA ALA A 33 3.98 8.40 12.11
C ALA A 33 4.33 7.51 13.31
N ALA A 34 4.38 8.08 14.53
CA ALA A 34 4.68 7.29 15.73
C ALA A 34 3.52 6.35 16.10
N LYS A 35 2.28 6.80 15.91
CA LYS A 35 1.10 5.96 16.12
C LYS A 35 0.92 4.92 15.00
N PHE A 36 1.42 5.22 13.80
CA PHE A 36 1.29 4.32 12.65
C PHE A 36 2.24 3.14 12.73
N LYS A 37 3.32 3.21 13.52
CA LYS A 37 4.29 2.12 13.73
C LYS A 37 3.64 0.84 14.26
N GLY A 38 4.33 -0.28 14.05
CA GLY A 38 3.91 -1.62 14.40
C GLY A 38 3.41 -2.41 13.19
N VAL A 39 2.83 -3.55 13.44
CA VAL A 39 2.34 -4.47 12.41
C VAL A 39 0.95 -4.06 11.95
N TRP A 40 0.76 -4.13 10.63
CA TRP A 40 -0.51 -4.05 9.95
C TRP A 40 -0.71 -5.31 9.12
N TYR A 41 -1.91 -5.87 9.17
CA TYR A 41 -2.36 -7.00 8.37
C TYR A 41 -3.13 -6.49 7.17
N GLU A 42 -2.86 -7.04 6.01
CA GLU A 42 -3.61 -6.71 4.81
C GLU A 42 -4.97 -7.41 4.85
N LEU A 43 -6.05 -6.64 4.79
CA LEU A 43 -7.42 -7.15 4.70
C LEU A 43 -7.88 -7.21 3.25
N GLN A 44 -7.61 -6.16 2.49
CA GLN A 44 -7.94 -6.08 1.07
C GLN A 44 -6.83 -5.37 0.31
N ARG A 45 -6.62 -5.77 -0.95
CA ARG A 45 -5.72 -5.11 -1.89
C ARG A 45 -6.27 -5.08 -3.31
N ASP A 46 -5.69 -4.23 -4.13
CA ASP A 46 -5.92 -4.19 -5.58
C ASP A 46 -5.52 -5.52 -6.25
N VAL A 47 -6.36 -6.01 -7.16
CA VAL A 47 -6.13 -7.28 -7.88
C VAL A 47 -4.96 -7.22 -8.86
N ASP A 48 -4.59 -6.01 -9.29
CA ASP A 48 -3.52 -5.78 -10.27
C ASP A 48 -2.11 -5.67 -9.64
N ILE A 49 -1.99 -5.89 -8.32
CA ILE A 49 -0.68 -5.93 -7.67
C ILE A 49 0.10 -7.15 -8.16
N PHE A 50 1.24 -6.89 -8.79
CA PHE A 50 2.07 -7.93 -9.40
C PHE A 50 3.24 -8.40 -8.51
N PHE A 51 3.52 -7.69 -7.42
CA PHE A 51 4.63 -7.97 -6.51
C PHE A 51 4.19 -8.55 -5.15
N GLU A 52 2.90 -8.45 -4.82
CA GLU A 52 2.28 -9.08 -3.66
C GLU A 52 1.32 -10.16 -4.13
N THR A 53 1.86 -11.33 -4.47
CA THR A 53 1.08 -12.46 -5.00
C THR A 53 0.86 -13.56 -3.99
N GLY A 54 1.49 -13.45 -2.81
CA GLY A 54 1.30 -14.32 -1.67
C GLY A 54 0.01 -14.01 -0.89
N GLU A 55 -0.18 -14.73 0.18
CA GLU A 55 -1.28 -14.58 1.14
C GLU A 55 -0.73 -14.15 2.51
N CYS A 56 -1.61 -13.84 3.45
CA CYS A 56 -1.22 -13.43 4.82
C CYS A 56 -0.19 -12.29 4.82
N VAL A 57 -0.44 -11.27 3.99
CA VAL A 57 0.49 -10.16 3.84
C VAL A 57 0.46 -9.27 5.07
N THR A 58 1.64 -8.91 5.55
CA THR A 58 1.80 -7.93 6.63
C THR A 58 2.78 -6.85 6.25
N ALA A 59 2.56 -5.65 6.80
CA ALA A 59 3.50 -4.53 6.72
C ALA A 59 3.87 -4.11 8.14
N GLU A 60 5.15 -4.21 8.49
CA GLU A 60 5.67 -3.73 9.77
C GLU A 60 6.41 -2.41 9.57
N TYR A 61 5.98 -1.39 10.30
CA TYR A 61 6.60 -0.07 10.35
C TYR A 61 7.33 0.11 11.67
N GLY A 62 8.65 0.30 11.63
CA GLY A 62 9.50 0.33 12.81
C GLY A 62 10.37 1.58 12.90
N ASP A 63 11.27 1.57 13.89
CA ASP A 63 12.29 2.59 13.99
C ASP A 63 13.33 2.38 12.88
N TYR A 64 13.74 3.48 12.25
CA TYR A 64 14.83 3.45 11.28
C TYR A 64 16.16 3.55 12.04
N ASP A 65 17.09 2.64 11.72
CA ASP A 65 18.42 2.63 12.33
C ASP A 65 19.34 3.66 11.63
N GLY A 66 19.06 4.93 11.90
CA GLY A 66 19.76 6.08 11.33
C GLY A 66 19.45 7.36 12.09
N ASP A 67 20.19 8.43 11.77
CA ASP A 67 20.04 9.73 12.48
C ASP A 67 18.86 10.59 11.95
N GLU A 68 18.13 10.11 10.94
CA GLU A 68 17.06 10.86 10.29
C GLU A 68 15.72 10.68 11.01
N ALA A 69 15.29 11.71 11.71
CA ALA A 69 14.10 11.69 12.58
C ALA A 69 12.75 11.42 11.87
N ASN A 70 12.69 11.58 10.55
CA ASN A 70 11.49 11.36 9.74
C ASN A 70 11.51 10.08 8.91
N TYR A 71 12.49 9.21 9.13
CA TYR A 71 12.58 7.91 8.50
C TYR A 71 11.90 6.84 9.35
N VAL A 72 11.25 5.90 8.68
CA VAL A 72 10.58 4.73 9.28
C VAL A 72 11.05 3.50 8.52
N SER A 73 11.47 2.44 9.21
CA SER A 73 11.76 1.16 8.57
C SER A 73 10.48 0.47 8.12
N ILE A 74 10.56 -0.28 7.03
CA ILE A 74 9.44 -1.07 6.51
C ILE A 74 9.92 -2.50 6.29
N VAL A 75 9.13 -3.47 6.75
CA VAL A 75 9.27 -4.88 6.41
C VAL A 75 7.91 -5.38 5.95
N ASN A 76 7.79 -5.71 4.66
CA ASN A 76 6.60 -6.36 4.13
C ASN A 76 6.87 -7.86 4.02
N THR A 77 5.97 -8.66 4.55
CA THR A 77 6.05 -10.12 4.55
C THR A 77 4.84 -10.68 3.82
N GLN A 78 5.04 -11.71 3.00
CA GLN A 78 3.98 -12.48 2.35
C GLN A 78 4.27 -13.98 2.43
N TYR A 79 3.23 -14.79 2.50
CA TYR A 79 3.35 -16.24 2.58
C TYR A 79 2.79 -16.92 1.33
N PHE A 80 3.52 -17.89 0.81
CA PHE A 80 3.13 -18.73 -0.34
C PHE A 80 2.73 -20.11 0.16
N ILE A 81 1.42 -20.38 0.24
CA ILE A 81 0.87 -21.59 0.86
C ILE A 81 1.33 -22.85 0.12
N GLU A 82 1.28 -22.88 -1.21
CA GLU A 82 1.65 -24.03 -2.02
C GLU A 82 3.13 -24.42 -1.87
N GLU A 83 3.98 -23.42 -1.63
CA GLU A 83 5.44 -23.58 -1.52
C GLU A 83 5.89 -23.70 -0.06
N ALA A 84 4.99 -23.46 0.90
CA ALA A 84 5.26 -23.33 2.33
C ALA A 84 6.45 -22.37 2.58
N ARG A 85 6.46 -21.23 1.87
CA ARG A 85 7.57 -20.27 1.85
C ARG A 85 7.08 -18.89 2.25
N GLU A 86 7.88 -18.22 3.03
CA GLU A 86 7.73 -16.80 3.38
C GLU A 86 8.74 -15.98 2.59
N ASP A 87 8.30 -14.85 2.06
CA ASP A 87 9.16 -13.84 1.46
C ASP A 87 9.02 -12.51 2.19
N GLN A 88 10.14 -11.84 2.35
CA GLN A 88 10.21 -10.52 2.94
C GLN A 88 10.88 -9.53 1.99
N ILE A 89 10.38 -8.31 1.98
CA ILE A 89 11.04 -7.18 1.34
C ILE A 89 11.20 -6.05 2.36
N GLU A 90 12.41 -5.58 2.50
CA GLU A 90 12.75 -4.50 3.42
C GLU A 90 12.84 -3.18 2.68
N GLY A 91 12.66 -2.10 3.41
CA GLY A 91 12.78 -0.76 2.89
C GLY A 91 12.67 0.30 3.97
N TYR A 92 12.45 1.52 3.54
CA TYR A 92 12.18 2.63 4.44
C TYR A 92 11.17 3.60 3.82
N ALA A 93 10.52 4.34 4.69
CA ALA A 93 9.63 5.43 4.32
C ALA A 93 10.18 6.75 4.83
N ILE A 94 9.96 7.81 4.07
CA ILE A 94 10.24 9.19 4.48
C ILE A 94 8.90 9.88 4.69
N ALA A 95 8.57 10.13 5.96
CA ALA A 95 7.35 10.85 6.32
C ALA A 95 7.49 12.33 5.94
N ASN A 96 6.58 12.82 5.11
CA ASN A 96 6.58 14.22 4.71
C ASN A 96 5.81 15.04 5.74
N THR A 97 6.52 15.77 6.57
CA THR A 97 5.92 16.59 7.64
C THR A 97 5.08 17.76 7.13
N ILE A 98 5.16 18.10 5.84
CA ILE A 98 4.42 19.22 5.22
C ILE A 98 3.08 18.75 4.63
N PHE A 99 3.04 17.49 4.13
CA PHE A 99 1.89 16.93 3.42
C PHE A 99 1.19 15.81 4.18
N GLY A 100 1.28 15.80 5.51
CA GLY A 100 0.56 14.87 6.37
C GLY A 100 0.85 13.41 6.02
N GLY A 101 -0.18 12.66 5.67
CA GLY A 101 -0.11 11.24 5.34
C GLY A 101 0.50 10.90 3.97
N LYS A 102 1.12 11.86 3.27
CA LYS A 102 1.91 11.57 2.08
C LYS A 102 3.32 11.13 2.47
N ILE A 103 3.70 9.96 1.99
CA ILE A 103 4.94 9.27 2.37
C ILE A 103 5.65 8.82 1.10
N ASP A 104 6.96 8.97 1.03
CA ASP A 104 7.79 8.38 -0.03
C ASP A 104 8.36 7.05 0.46
N VAL A 105 7.94 5.93 -0.17
CA VAL A 105 8.33 4.57 0.22
C VAL A 105 9.39 4.03 -0.74
N TYR A 106 10.51 3.56 -0.18
CA TYR A 106 11.63 2.98 -0.89
C TYR A 106 11.84 1.53 -0.46
N LEU A 107 11.42 0.59 -1.30
CA LEU A 107 11.64 -0.84 -1.07
C LEU A 107 12.95 -1.30 -1.72
N SER A 108 13.60 -2.29 -1.12
CA SER A 108 14.83 -2.89 -1.64
C SER A 108 14.67 -3.35 -3.09
N GLY A 109 15.60 -2.94 -3.95
CA GLY A 109 15.57 -3.25 -5.38
C GLY A 109 14.72 -2.29 -6.24
N SER A 110 13.96 -1.36 -5.64
CA SER A 110 13.28 -0.31 -6.40
C SER A 110 14.20 0.89 -6.61
N PRO A 111 14.40 1.35 -7.86
CA PRO A 111 15.22 2.53 -8.15
C PRO A 111 14.50 3.85 -7.88
N VAL A 112 13.20 3.83 -7.60
CA VAL A 112 12.35 5.01 -7.38
C VAL A 112 11.49 4.81 -6.15
N GLY A 113 11.27 5.89 -5.39
CA GLY A 113 10.30 5.92 -4.31
C GLY A 113 8.88 5.86 -4.85
N ALA A 114 8.01 5.15 -4.13
CA ALA A 114 6.58 5.12 -4.40
C ALA A 114 5.89 6.27 -3.66
N ASP A 115 5.01 6.99 -4.38
CA ASP A 115 4.07 7.94 -3.75
C ASP A 115 3.02 7.10 -3.01
N TYR A 116 3.10 7.10 -1.69
CA TYR A 116 2.26 6.33 -0.78
C TYR A 116 1.47 7.29 0.09
N ARG A 117 0.17 7.14 0.11
CA ARG A 117 -0.74 8.06 0.81
C ARG A 117 -1.61 7.32 1.79
N VAL A 118 -1.52 7.71 3.04
CA VAL A 118 -2.48 7.29 4.06
C VAL A 118 -3.73 8.15 3.89
N ILE A 119 -4.77 7.58 3.31
CA ILE A 119 -6.03 8.27 2.99
C ILE A 119 -6.88 8.45 4.23
N ALA A 120 -6.94 7.41 5.07
CA ALA A 120 -7.64 7.44 6.35
C ALA A 120 -7.05 6.39 7.29
N THR A 121 -7.04 6.68 8.58
CA THR A 121 -6.72 5.71 9.64
C THR A 121 -7.24 6.24 10.98
N ASP A 122 -7.60 5.33 11.87
CA ASP A 122 -7.78 5.61 13.30
C ASP A 122 -6.55 5.21 14.12
N TYR A 123 -5.50 4.65 13.48
CA TYR A 123 -4.26 4.10 14.02
C TYR A 123 -4.41 2.80 14.83
N ASP A 124 -5.60 2.51 15.34
CA ASP A 124 -5.86 1.44 16.30
C ASP A 124 -6.57 0.23 15.68
N SER A 125 -7.30 0.41 14.56
CA SER A 125 -8.05 -0.67 13.93
C SER A 125 -7.85 -0.78 12.43
N TYR A 126 -7.83 0.32 11.68
CA TYR A 126 -7.71 0.28 10.21
C TYR A 126 -6.82 1.37 9.64
N ALA A 127 -6.36 1.13 8.40
CA ALA A 127 -5.79 2.13 7.52
C ALA A 127 -6.23 1.89 6.07
N ILE A 128 -6.56 2.96 5.36
CA ILE A 128 -6.83 2.97 3.92
C ILE A 128 -5.65 3.64 3.24
N ILE A 129 -5.03 2.92 2.32
CA ILE A 129 -3.81 3.34 1.65
C ILE A 129 -4.05 3.43 0.15
N TYR A 130 -3.44 4.42 -0.46
CA TYR A 130 -3.40 4.59 -1.91
C TYR A 130 -1.97 4.87 -2.36
N SER A 131 -1.57 4.29 -3.47
CA SER A 131 -0.29 4.56 -4.12
C SER A 131 -0.46 4.70 -5.62
N CYS A 132 0.12 5.75 -6.17
CA CYS A 132 0.28 5.92 -7.62
C CYS A 132 1.50 6.81 -7.89
N THR A 133 2.52 6.23 -8.44
CA THR A 133 3.75 6.97 -8.78
C THR A 133 3.71 7.40 -10.23
N GLN A 134 3.97 8.68 -10.48
CA GLN A 134 4.00 9.25 -11.83
C GLN A 134 5.36 9.87 -12.14
N ILE A 135 5.93 9.50 -13.28
CA ILE A 135 7.19 10.06 -13.78
C ILE A 135 6.95 10.60 -15.19
N GLY A 136 6.79 11.92 -15.30
CA GLY A 136 6.44 12.56 -16.56
C GLY A 136 5.07 12.06 -17.08
N PRO A 137 4.97 11.58 -18.33
CA PRO A 137 3.72 11.09 -18.90
C PRO A 137 3.40 9.63 -18.53
N VAL A 138 4.28 8.99 -17.77
CA VAL A 138 4.17 7.57 -17.41
C VAL A 138 3.74 7.45 -15.96
N LYS A 139 2.69 6.67 -15.71
CA LYS A 139 2.29 6.30 -14.35
C LYS A 139 2.49 4.81 -14.10
N PHE A 140 2.78 4.46 -12.86
CA PHE A 140 2.68 3.10 -12.36
C PHE A 140 1.22 2.77 -12.09
N PRO A 141 0.83 1.49 -11.98
CA PRO A 141 -0.52 1.13 -11.60
C PRO A 141 -0.94 1.83 -10.30
N GLU A 142 -2.17 2.29 -10.28
CA GLU A 142 -2.81 2.74 -9.05
C GLU A 142 -3.13 1.52 -8.22
N ILE A 143 -2.79 1.58 -6.95
CA ILE A 143 -2.96 0.48 -6.01
C ILE A 143 -3.57 1.03 -4.74
N ALA A 144 -4.55 0.32 -4.18
CA ALA A 144 -5.10 0.62 -2.87
C ALA A 144 -5.03 -0.61 -1.97
N TRP A 145 -4.95 -0.37 -0.67
CA TRP A 145 -5.00 -1.37 0.38
C TRP A 145 -5.95 -0.94 1.50
N VAL A 146 -6.58 -1.92 2.10
CA VAL A 146 -7.19 -1.81 3.42
C VAL A 146 -6.37 -2.65 4.37
N LEU A 147 -5.79 -2.02 5.37
CA LEU A 147 -4.97 -2.65 6.39
C LEU A 147 -5.71 -2.65 7.72
N THR A 148 -5.46 -3.65 8.57
CA THR A 148 -6.04 -3.77 9.91
C THR A 148 -4.96 -4.07 10.96
N ARG A 149 -5.23 -3.75 12.23
CA ARG A 149 -4.30 -4.06 13.33
C ARG A 149 -4.37 -5.50 13.78
N ASP A 150 -5.50 -6.14 13.61
CA ASP A 150 -5.69 -7.55 13.89
C ASP A 150 -5.97 -8.31 12.60
N PRO A 151 -5.53 -9.58 12.46
CA PRO A 151 -5.90 -10.40 11.33
C PRO A 151 -7.42 -10.68 11.37
N ILE A 152 -8.10 -10.45 10.25
CA ILE A 152 -9.55 -10.62 10.13
C ILE A 152 -9.84 -11.63 9.03
N GLU A 153 -10.60 -12.69 9.36
CA GLU A 153 -11.00 -13.72 8.41
C GLU A 153 -12.19 -13.27 7.56
N GLU A 154 -12.11 -13.44 6.25
CA GLU A 154 -13.21 -13.16 5.32
C GLU A 154 -14.48 -13.92 5.70
N GLY A 155 -15.63 -13.24 5.67
CA GLY A 155 -16.92 -13.80 6.03
C GLY A 155 -17.18 -13.93 7.54
N SER A 156 -16.26 -13.45 8.38
CA SER A 156 -16.49 -13.32 9.82
C SER A 156 -17.33 -12.09 10.13
N ALA A 157 -17.91 -12.05 11.36
CA ALA A 157 -18.62 -10.86 11.83
C ALA A 157 -17.68 -9.63 11.96
N ASP A 158 -16.41 -9.86 12.27
CA ASP A 158 -15.41 -8.79 12.37
C ASP A 158 -15.08 -8.23 10.99
N PHE A 159 -15.06 -9.08 9.95
CA PHE A 159 -14.93 -8.64 8.57
C PHE A 159 -16.10 -7.72 8.18
N ASP A 160 -17.34 -8.16 8.41
CA ASP A 160 -18.53 -7.38 8.08
C ASP A 160 -18.56 -6.02 8.82
N ASN A 161 -18.16 -6.01 10.10
CA ASN A 161 -18.06 -4.79 10.90
C ASN A 161 -16.97 -3.85 10.37
N MET A 162 -15.81 -4.39 10.00
CA MET A 162 -14.71 -3.62 9.44
C MET A 162 -15.11 -3.02 8.08
N MET A 163 -15.72 -3.81 7.20
CA MET A 163 -16.19 -3.32 5.89
C MET A 163 -17.28 -2.26 6.04
N ALA A 164 -18.22 -2.41 6.98
CA ALA A 164 -19.22 -1.38 7.29
C ALA A 164 -18.58 -0.06 7.76
N THR A 165 -17.38 -0.11 8.33
CA THR A 165 -16.63 1.08 8.76
C THR A 165 -15.84 1.69 7.60
N VAL A 166 -15.08 0.87 6.84
CA VAL A 166 -14.14 1.39 5.84
C VAL A 166 -14.77 1.73 4.50
N ASP A 167 -15.82 1.00 4.07
CA ASP A 167 -16.45 1.23 2.76
C ASP A 167 -17.01 2.64 2.56
N PRO A 168 -17.76 3.22 3.53
CA PRO A 168 -18.23 4.60 3.41
C PRO A 168 -17.08 5.62 3.34
N ILE A 169 -16.01 5.39 4.11
CA ILE A 169 -14.82 6.26 4.12
C ILE A 169 -14.09 6.17 2.79
N PHE A 170 -13.92 4.95 2.28
CA PHE A 170 -13.28 4.70 0.99
C PHE A 170 -14.03 5.40 -0.14
N ALA A 171 -15.36 5.27 -0.18
CA ALA A 171 -16.21 5.91 -1.19
C ALA A 171 -16.20 7.45 -1.09
N ASP A 172 -16.13 8.02 0.12
CA ASP A 172 -16.05 9.47 0.32
C ASP A 172 -14.68 10.03 -0.10
N LYS A 173 -13.61 9.36 0.27
CA LYS A 173 -12.23 9.83 0.04
C LYS A 173 -11.68 9.51 -1.34
N MET A 174 -12.12 8.44 -1.94
CA MET A 174 -11.65 7.96 -3.25
C MET A 174 -12.84 7.62 -4.19
N PRO A 175 -13.69 8.61 -4.52
CA PRO A 175 -14.94 8.36 -5.26
C PRO A 175 -14.75 7.81 -6.68
N ASP A 176 -13.60 8.08 -7.30
CA ASP A 176 -13.28 7.62 -8.66
C ASP A 176 -12.55 6.27 -8.68
N TYR A 177 -12.25 5.69 -7.52
CA TYR A 177 -11.61 4.39 -7.41
C TYR A 177 -12.68 3.29 -7.41
N GLU A 178 -12.68 2.45 -8.42
CA GLU A 178 -13.67 1.37 -8.59
C GLU A 178 -13.39 0.19 -7.64
N LYS A 179 -13.55 0.40 -6.32
CA LYS A 179 -13.20 -0.53 -5.25
C LYS A 179 -13.74 -1.94 -5.49
N ASP A 180 -15.04 -2.07 -5.77
CA ASP A 180 -15.71 -3.39 -5.88
C ASP A 180 -15.21 -4.25 -7.04
N SER A 181 -14.67 -3.61 -8.09
CA SER A 181 -14.11 -4.32 -9.26
C SER A 181 -12.60 -4.53 -9.17
N ARG A 182 -11.93 -3.77 -8.30
CA ARG A 182 -10.47 -3.72 -8.25
C ARG A 182 -9.85 -4.33 -7.01
N MET A 183 -10.59 -4.44 -5.90
CA MET A 183 -10.04 -4.96 -4.64
C MET A 183 -10.53 -6.37 -4.35
N ARG A 184 -9.65 -7.16 -3.76
CA ARG A 184 -9.94 -8.51 -3.25
C ARG A 184 -9.52 -8.61 -1.79
N THR A 185 -10.16 -9.51 -1.05
CA THR A 185 -9.73 -9.93 0.28
C THR A 185 -8.51 -10.85 0.17
N THR A 186 -7.63 -10.80 1.14
CA THR A 186 -6.35 -11.53 1.17
C THR A 186 -6.19 -12.37 2.42
#